data_dea5836c677e74aa9b9900526b12947a
#
_entry.id   dea5836c677e74aa9b9900526b12947a
#
_cell.length_a   1.000
_cell.length_b   1.000
_cell.length_c   1.000
_cell.angle_alpha   90.00
_cell.angle_beta   90.00
_cell.angle_gamma   90.00
#
_symmetry.space_group_name_H-M   'P 1'
#
loop_
_entity.id
_entity.type
_entity.pdbx_description
1 polymer ?
#
loop_
_entity_poly.entity_id
_entity_poly.type
_entity_poly.pdbx_seq_one_letter_code
_entity_poly.pdbx_strand_id
1 'polypeptide(L)'
;MRKLLNGGIKLASLLLVASCLNAGAADKPFYQQIVNDASASAKKGGCGENFAWRANYHLQEYMPSYHVSGDKAWLDSAVKTFDFLLGLRLAGPDGYQGWVGGDGELWEDTNVGDAILYAHMLDFAEVVLKDKDLTETYGAAAKKYISIFKKDFFAKWDARGTWHEDGPYGGYAVWDVFCTKGDVTTWKKTPNPEANPQLSLPFNKQDDAGVCLLRLYRISGETVYRERAQKIFSYAKSRMQLVDDYYVWNYWEAFRPSDVDTDKQLTRLWMSVHPYRNYQAGEIHAIVEAYNTGVVFDQKDMERILNTNLKTMWNGDKTSPKFANSNAKLPINPQTPEEKKAAEEHAKNNAYSKGGTQFAGCLWEALCPFDQTIRDIYALQLNTGKGGFAKDYFEKVTLKTPPGLARKYTDLPVTVFERPFSSVQSITVAAVMPQSVSKAKPSIVLCKARRDVDLEIAVYSADGKEKIGVLFNGKLTGGTDGLVGIKAFHWDGSIGDAKLGKGSYRVRWTVSDGYREFPVEITE
;
A
#
# COMPACT_ATOMS: atom_id res chain seq x y z
N MET A 1 42.63 2.62 18.74
CA MET A 1 42.24 1.65 19.77
C MET A 1 40.74 1.73 20.21
N ARG A 2 40.07 2.89 20.19
CA ARG A 2 38.64 3.00 20.57
C ARG A 2 37.62 2.48 19.52
N LYS A 3 37.97 2.37 18.25
CA LYS A 3 37.09 1.88 17.18
C LYS A 3 36.87 0.36 17.13
N LEU A 4 37.73 -0.42 17.74
CA LEU A 4 37.64 -1.90 17.78
C LEU A 4 36.74 -2.43 18.91
N LEU A 5 36.46 -1.63 19.93
CA LEU A 5 35.61 -2.04 21.07
C LEU A 5 34.12 -1.93 20.80
N ASN A 6 33.69 -0.96 19.96
CA ASN A 6 32.25 -0.78 19.66
C ASN A 6 31.70 -1.81 18.67
N GLY A 7 32.50 -2.33 17.74
CA GLY A 7 32.08 -3.38 16.81
C GLY A 7 31.90 -4.75 17.48
N GLY A 8 32.68 -5.02 18.52
CA GLY A 8 32.63 -6.29 19.25
C GLY A 8 31.43 -6.43 20.16
N ILE A 9 30.92 -5.32 20.72
CA ILE A 9 29.79 -5.34 21.65
C ILE A 9 28.46 -5.57 20.87
N LYS A 10 28.33 -5.06 19.66
CA LYS A 10 27.12 -5.25 18.84
C LYS A 10 26.99 -6.68 18.27
N LEU A 11 28.11 -7.31 17.91
CA LEU A 11 28.10 -8.72 17.50
C LEU A 11 27.90 -9.66 18.70
N ALA A 12 28.40 -9.29 19.87
CA ALA A 12 28.21 -10.03 21.11
C ALA A 12 26.74 -9.96 21.59
N SER A 13 26.03 -8.83 21.38
CA SER A 13 24.62 -8.70 21.72
C SER A 13 23.73 -9.59 20.81
N LEU A 14 24.05 -9.72 19.53
CA LEU A 14 23.35 -10.65 18.64
C LEU A 14 23.63 -12.12 19.00
N LEU A 15 24.85 -12.43 19.40
CA LEU A 15 25.25 -13.78 19.84
C LEU A 15 24.72 -14.11 21.24
N LEU A 16 24.59 -13.12 22.15
CA LEU A 16 24.04 -13.35 23.49
C LEU A 16 22.53 -13.61 23.46
N VAL A 17 21.78 -12.95 22.58
CA VAL A 17 20.34 -13.23 22.39
C VAL A 17 20.13 -14.64 21.87
N ALA A 18 21.01 -15.15 21.01
CA ALA A 18 20.97 -16.53 20.53
C ALA A 18 21.31 -17.58 21.61
N SER A 19 22.09 -17.21 22.63
CA SER A 19 22.54 -18.16 23.68
C SER A 19 21.63 -18.25 24.91
N CYS A 20 20.68 -17.35 25.09
CA CYS A 20 19.70 -17.40 26.21
C CYS A 20 18.41 -18.18 25.90
N LEU A 21 18.31 -18.81 24.73
CA LEU A 21 17.13 -19.51 24.28
C LEU A 21 17.31 -21.03 24.35
N ASN A 22 17.36 -21.58 25.58
CA ASN A 22 17.37 -23.03 25.76
C ASN A 22 15.97 -23.58 26.10
N ALA A 23 15.56 -24.49 25.23
CA ALA A 23 14.84 -25.74 25.43
C ALA A 23 13.39 -25.70 25.96
N GLY A 24 12.46 -26.25 25.16
CA GLY A 24 11.27 -26.89 25.68
C GLY A 24 10.08 -27.13 24.77
N ALA A 25 9.89 -26.38 23.71
CA ALA A 25 8.93 -26.73 22.69
C ALA A 25 9.66 -26.92 21.35
N ALA A 26 9.30 -27.93 20.58
CA ALA A 26 9.83 -28.08 19.23
C ALA A 26 9.52 -26.80 18.44
N ASP A 27 10.54 -25.99 18.16
CA ASP A 27 10.39 -24.75 17.43
C ASP A 27 9.71 -25.04 16.10
N LYS A 28 8.62 -24.32 15.81
CA LYS A 28 8.01 -24.39 14.48
C LYS A 28 9.03 -23.87 13.46
N PRO A 29 9.06 -24.38 12.23
CA PRO A 29 10.19 -24.20 11.29
C PRO A 29 10.51 -22.75 10.95
N PHE A 30 9.54 -21.84 11.06
CA PHE A 30 9.69 -20.44 10.63
C PHE A 30 10.58 -19.60 11.56
N TYR A 31 10.61 -19.89 12.87
CA TYR A 31 11.48 -19.17 13.80
C TYR A 31 12.95 -19.24 13.38
N GLN A 32 13.46 -20.44 13.12
CA GLN A 32 14.87 -20.61 12.72
C GLN A 32 15.19 -19.94 11.37
N GLN A 33 14.24 -19.96 10.44
CA GLN A 33 14.39 -19.27 9.15
C GLN A 33 14.52 -17.77 9.33
N ILE A 34 13.67 -17.16 10.15
CA ILE A 34 13.72 -15.72 10.46
C ILE A 34 15.04 -15.35 11.17
N VAL A 35 15.51 -16.17 12.11
CA VAL A 35 16.82 -15.97 12.78
C VAL A 35 17.96 -16.01 11.76
N ASN A 36 17.93 -16.97 10.84
CA ASN A 36 18.93 -17.10 9.78
C ASN A 36 18.91 -15.89 8.83
N ASP A 37 17.72 -15.44 8.43
CA ASP A 37 17.52 -14.27 7.57
C ASP A 37 18.00 -12.98 8.27
N ALA A 38 17.70 -12.82 9.56
CA ALA A 38 18.18 -11.70 10.35
C ALA A 38 19.71 -11.70 10.44
N SER A 39 20.31 -12.86 10.68
CA SER A 39 21.78 -13.02 10.75
C SER A 39 22.44 -12.70 9.41
N ALA A 40 21.86 -13.14 8.30
CA ALA A 40 22.33 -12.83 6.96
C ALA A 40 22.17 -11.33 6.64
N SER A 41 21.07 -10.71 7.04
CA SER A 41 20.81 -9.29 6.85
C SER A 41 21.75 -8.41 7.67
N ALA A 42 21.97 -8.74 8.93
CA ALA A 42 22.88 -8.00 9.80
C ALA A 42 24.33 -7.93 9.24
N LYS A 43 24.76 -8.99 8.54
CA LYS A 43 26.08 -9.02 7.88
C LYS A 43 26.15 -8.12 6.64
N LYS A 44 25.05 -7.94 5.92
CA LYS A 44 25.01 -7.22 4.63
C LYS A 44 24.63 -5.75 4.80
N GLY A 45 23.52 -5.47 5.47
CA GLY A 45 22.95 -4.14 5.48
C GLY A 45 21.99 -3.88 6.63
N GLY A 46 22.03 -4.65 7.73
CA GLY A 46 21.09 -4.49 8.85
C GLY A 46 19.72 -5.10 8.59
N CYS A 47 18.80 -4.91 9.54
CA CYS A 47 17.47 -5.50 9.52
C CYS A 47 16.38 -4.48 9.12
N GLY A 48 16.60 -3.69 8.07
CA GLY A 48 15.64 -2.71 7.55
C GLY A 48 14.56 -3.30 6.66
N GLU A 49 13.99 -2.49 5.75
CA GLU A 49 12.86 -2.85 4.88
C GLU A 49 13.07 -4.16 4.13
N ASN A 50 14.24 -4.38 3.53
CA ASN A 50 14.55 -5.60 2.79
C ASN A 50 14.50 -6.88 3.67
N PHE A 51 14.84 -6.76 4.93
CA PHE A 51 14.68 -7.86 5.90
C PHE A 51 13.19 -8.08 6.20
N ALA A 52 12.41 -7.00 6.44
CA ALA A 52 10.98 -7.10 6.73
C ALA A 52 10.22 -7.83 5.62
N TRP A 53 10.49 -7.51 4.34
CA TRP A 53 9.90 -8.21 3.20
C TRP A 53 10.20 -9.72 3.18
N ARG A 54 11.42 -10.13 3.54
CA ARG A 54 11.76 -11.57 3.63
C ARG A 54 11.09 -12.24 4.82
N ALA A 55 11.13 -11.62 5.99
CA ALA A 55 10.51 -12.15 7.20
C ALA A 55 8.99 -12.32 7.03
N ASN A 56 8.33 -11.44 6.27
CA ASN A 56 6.91 -11.49 5.98
C ASN A 56 6.46 -12.85 5.43
N TYR A 57 7.24 -13.48 4.53
CA TYR A 57 6.91 -14.80 3.96
C TYR A 57 6.80 -15.91 5.01
N HIS A 58 7.42 -15.76 6.15
CA HIS A 58 7.35 -16.72 7.25
C HIS A 58 6.35 -16.30 8.33
N LEU A 59 6.26 -14.99 8.59
CA LEU A 59 5.37 -14.45 9.61
C LEU A 59 3.89 -14.66 9.27
N GLN A 60 3.54 -14.55 8.01
CA GLN A 60 2.16 -14.74 7.54
C GLN A 60 1.60 -16.16 7.79
N GLU A 61 2.44 -17.12 8.11
CA GLU A 61 2.03 -18.53 8.30
C GLU A 61 1.59 -18.82 9.74
N TYR A 62 1.94 -18.01 10.75
CA TYR A 62 1.67 -18.32 12.15
C TYR A 62 0.17 -18.38 12.48
N MET A 63 -0.56 -17.32 12.17
CA MET A 63 -1.99 -17.26 12.51
C MET A 63 -2.84 -18.22 11.67
N PRO A 64 -2.65 -18.37 10.36
CA PRO A 64 -3.32 -19.43 9.59
C PRO A 64 -3.05 -20.82 10.12
N SER A 65 -1.81 -21.14 10.50
CA SER A 65 -1.46 -22.45 11.07
C SER A 65 -2.14 -22.72 12.41
N TYR A 66 -2.24 -21.70 13.26
CA TYR A 66 -3.02 -21.78 14.50
C TYR A 66 -4.51 -22.01 14.22
N HIS A 67 -5.12 -21.26 13.31
CA HIS A 67 -6.53 -21.41 12.95
C HIS A 67 -6.87 -22.79 12.37
N VAL A 68 -5.93 -23.40 11.65
CA VAL A 68 -6.08 -24.75 11.08
C VAL A 68 -6.02 -25.84 12.13
N SER A 69 -5.08 -25.72 13.08
CA SER A 69 -4.73 -26.81 14.00
C SER A 69 -5.29 -26.64 15.41
N GLY A 70 -5.55 -25.42 15.85
CA GLY A 70 -5.82 -25.10 17.25
C GLY A 70 -4.61 -25.31 18.18
N ASP A 71 -3.43 -25.65 17.63
CA ASP A 71 -2.23 -25.95 18.40
C ASP A 71 -1.57 -24.66 18.91
N LYS A 72 -1.62 -24.44 20.22
CA LYS A 72 -1.04 -23.28 20.91
C LYS A 72 0.48 -23.15 20.72
N ALA A 73 1.18 -24.23 20.33
CA ALA A 73 2.60 -24.16 20.00
C ALA A 73 2.90 -23.19 18.85
N TRP A 74 1.92 -22.90 17.98
CA TRP A 74 2.05 -21.83 16.99
C TRP A 74 2.07 -20.45 17.60
N LEU A 75 1.27 -20.21 18.65
CA LEU A 75 1.25 -18.94 19.38
C LEU A 75 2.51 -18.77 20.22
N ASP A 76 3.01 -19.82 20.85
CA ASP A 76 4.29 -19.80 21.57
C ASP A 76 5.45 -19.44 20.64
N SER A 77 5.49 -20.06 19.47
CA SER A 77 6.51 -19.77 18.44
C SER A 77 6.36 -18.37 17.88
N ALA A 78 5.14 -17.86 17.71
CA ALA A 78 4.88 -16.49 17.29
C ALA A 78 5.41 -15.49 18.33
N VAL A 79 5.10 -15.66 19.61
CA VAL A 79 5.63 -14.80 20.70
C VAL A 79 7.15 -14.80 20.70
N LYS A 80 7.77 -15.99 20.65
CA LYS A 80 9.22 -16.13 20.59
C LYS A 80 9.81 -15.37 19.41
N THR A 81 9.19 -15.47 18.25
CA THR A 81 9.63 -14.80 17.02
C THR A 81 9.47 -13.30 17.12
N PHE A 82 8.32 -12.82 17.59
CA PHE A 82 8.06 -11.38 17.71
C PHE A 82 8.97 -10.72 18.74
N ASP A 83 9.25 -11.38 19.86
CA ASP A 83 10.17 -10.87 20.87
C ASP A 83 11.61 -10.82 20.33
N PHE A 84 12.03 -11.83 19.56
CA PHE A 84 13.31 -11.80 18.84
C PHE A 84 13.36 -10.62 17.85
N LEU A 85 12.34 -10.42 17.02
CA LEU A 85 12.26 -9.30 16.07
C LEU A 85 12.33 -7.95 16.79
N LEU A 86 11.60 -7.78 17.88
CA LEU A 86 11.65 -6.55 18.69
C LEU A 86 13.04 -6.29 19.27
N GLY A 87 13.81 -7.33 19.56
CA GLY A 87 15.21 -7.23 20.00
C GLY A 87 16.20 -6.78 18.92
N LEU A 88 15.81 -6.84 17.63
CA LEU A 88 16.65 -6.38 16.50
C LEU A 88 16.53 -4.87 16.23
N ARG A 89 15.59 -4.18 16.86
CA ARG A 89 15.35 -2.77 16.63
C ARG A 89 16.50 -1.92 17.20
N LEU A 90 16.76 -0.82 16.55
CA LEU A 90 17.73 0.18 16.99
C LEU A 90 17.01 1.46 17.43
N ALA A 91 17.52 2.09 18.49
CA ALA A 91 16.99 3.36 18.96
C ALA A 91 17.56 4.51 18.12
N GLY A 92 16.70 5.33 17.54
CA GLY A 92 17.07 6.58 16.92
C GLY A 92 17.40 7.67 17.98
N PRO A 93 18.05 8.77 17.58
CA PRO A 93 18.33 9.89 18.47
C PRO A 93 17.07 10.62 18.94
N ASP A 94 15.94 10.39 18.29
CA ASP A 94 14.61 10.89 18.61
C ASP A 94 13.87 10.06 19.70
N GLY A 95 14.53 9.00 20.21
CA GLY A 95 14.00 8.14 21.26
C GLY A 95 13.03 7.05 20.79
N TYR A 96 12.75 6.98 19.49
CA TYR A 96 11.95 5.91 18.90
C TYR A 96 12.81 4.75 18.45
N GLN A 97 12.23 3.55 18.41
CA GLN A 97 12.90 2.36 17.92
C GLN A 97 12.32 1.91 16.57
N GLY A 98 13.19 1.33 15.73
CA GLY A 98 12.79 0.79 14.42
C GLY A 98 13.78 -0.24 13.89
N TRP A 99 13.36 -0.92 12.83
CA TRP A 99 14.22 -1.85 12.08
C TRP A 99 15.00 -1.06 11.03
N VAL A 100 16.28 -0.85 11.31
CA VAL A 100 17.18 0.02 10.53
C VAL A 100 18.10 -0.81 9.65
N GLY A 101 18.20 -0.45 8.37
CA GLY A 101 19.11 -1.11 7.43
C GLY A 101 19.03 -0.53 6.03
N GLY A 102 19.94 -0.96 5.16
CA GLY A 102 20.01 -0.56 3.76
C GLY A 102 21.10 -1.35 3.03
N ASP A 103 21.08 -1.28 1.71
CA ASP A 103 22.00 -2.04 0.85
C ASP A 103 23.34 -1.34 0.62
N GLY A 104 23.49 -0.09 1.06
CA GLY A 104 24.67 0.75 0.85
C GLY A 104 25.36 1.16 2.15
N GLU A 105 26.08 2.27 2.05
CA GLU A 105 26.75 2.90 3.20
C GLU A 105 25.77 3.67 4.10
N LEU A 106 24.57 3.95 3.61
CA LEU A 106 23.51 4.59 4.37
C LEU A 106 22.43 3.56 4.72
N TRP A 107 22.01 3.58 5.97
CA TRP A 107 20.89 2.81 6.49
C TRP A 107 19.74 3.73 6.84
N GLU A 108 18.53 3.24 6.65
CA GLU A 108 17.30 3.97 6.95
C GLU A 108 16.36 3.17 7.84
N ASP A 109 15.56 3.88 8.60
CA ASP A 109 14.39 3.39 9.30
C ASP A 109 13.17 3.72 8.43
N THR A 110 12.39 2.74 8.01
CA THR A 110 11.29 2.94 7.07
C THR A 110 9.94 2.60 7.68
N ASN A 111 8.94 3.42 7.36
CA ASN A 111 7.55 3.17 7.71
C ASN A 111 7.08 1.79 7.24
N VAL A 112 7.48 1.40 6.04
CA VAL A 112 7.13 0.14 5.40
C VAL A 112 7.67 -1.06 6.17
N GLY A 113 8.96 -1.04 6.50
CA GLY A 113 9.58 -2.12 7.27
C GLY A 113 8.91 -2.34 8.62
N ASP A 114 8.59 -1.24 9.29
CA ASP A 114 7.83 -1.27 10.55
C ASP A 114 6.43 -1.86 10.35
N ALA A 115 5.65 -1.34 9.37
CA ALA A 115 4.27 -1.75 9.14
C ALA A 115 4.16 -3.25 8.85
N ILE A 116 5.02 -3.79 7.98
CA ILE A 116 5.06 -5.20 7.64
C ILE A 116 5.23 -6.08 8.89
N LEU A 117 6.19 -5.74 9.75
CA LEU A 117 6.48 -6.57 10.93
C LEU A 117 5.43 -6.41 12.02
N TYR A 118 4.94 -5.19 12.25
CA TYR A 118 3.88 -4.97 13.23
C TYR A 118 2.52 -5.56 12.81
N ALA A 119 2.22 -5.66 11.52
CA ALA A 119 0.95 -6.23 11.06
C ALA A 119 0.72 -7.64 11.62
N HIS A 120 1.74 -8.49 11.67
CA HIS A 120 1.63 -9.84 12.22
C HIS A 120 1.49 -9.85 13.75
N MET A 121 2.15 -8.92 14.43
CA MET A 121 2.02 -8.77 15.89
C MET A 121 0.61 -8.30 16.27
N LEU A 122 0.00 -7.43 15.46
CA LEU A 122 -1.38 -6.98 15.67
C LEU A 122 -2.41 -8.05 15.28
N ASP A 123 -2.14 -8.88 14.27
CA ASP A 123 -2.98 -10.04 13.95
C ASP A 123 -3.03 -11.04 15.11
N PHE A 124 -1.88 -11.38 15.66
CA PHE A 124 -1.78 -12.18 16.88
C PHE A 124 -2.54 -11.54 18.04
N ALA A 125 -2.36 -10.23 18.27
CA ALA A 125 -3.01 -9.53 19.35
C ALA A 125 -4.55 -9.53 19.18
N GLU A 126 -5.06 -9.38 17.96
CA GLU A 126 -6.49 -9.46 17.68
C GLU A 126 -7.06 -10.85 17.99
N VAL A 127 -6.38 -11.92 17.60
CA VAL A 127 -6.78 -13.31 17.89
C VAL A 127 -6.79 -13.57 19.40
N VAL A 128 -5.70 -13.20 20.07
CA VAL A 128 -5.53 -13.43 21.51
C VAL A 128 -6.57 -12.70 22.35
N LEU A 129 -6.82 -11.42 22.09
CA LEU A 129 -7.68 -10.59 22.91
C LEU A 129 -9.18 -10.83 22.67
N LYS A 130 -9.55 -11.53 21.61
CA LYS A 130 -10.94 -11.96 21.36
C LYS A 130 -11.29 -13.29 22.02
N ASP A 131 -10.31 -14.03 22.52
CA ASP A 131 -10.48 -15.31 23.20
C ASP A 131 -10.03 -15.21 24.65
N LYS A 132 -10.91 -15.56 25.60
CA LYS A 132 -10.64 -15.46 27.02
C LYS A 132 -9.48 -16.34 27.47
N ASP A 133 -9.45 -17.60 27.00
CA ASP A 133 -8.44 -18.57 27.43
C ASP A 133 -7.06 -18.21 26.86
N LEU A 134 -7.03 -17.63 25.64
CA LEU A 134 -5.80 -17.10 25.06
C LEU A 134 -5.35 -15.82 25.76
N THR A 135 -6.28 -14.96 26.16
CA THR A 135 -5.97 -13.75 26.91
C THR A 135 -5.31 -14.05 28.25
N GLU A 136 -5.73 -15.10 28.94
CA GLU A 136 -5.09 -15.51 30.21
C GLU A 136 -3.62 -15.89 30.01
N THR A 137 -3.28 -16.55 28.89
CA THR A 137 -1.92 -17.03 28.60
C THR A 137 -1.07 -15.97 27.88
N TYR A 138 -1.61 -15.34 26.84
CA TYR A 138 -0.85 -14.50 25.90
C TYR A 138 -1.20 -13.02 25.97
N GLY A 139 -2.17 -12.63 26.79
CA GLY A 139 -2.67 -11.24 26.84
C GLY A 139 -1.61 -10.21 27.19
N ALA A 140 -0.63 -10.58 28.03
CA ALA A 140 0.50 -9.69 28.34
C ALA A 140 1.36 -9.39 27.11
N ALA A 141 1.67 -10.41 26.28
CA ALA A 141 2.39 -10.26 25.03
C ALA A 141 1.60 -9.42 24.02
N ALA A 142 0.32 -9.70 23.84
CA ALA A 142 -0.57 -8.94 22.97
C ALA A 142 -0.61 -7.45 23.33
N LYS A 143 -0.80 -7.11 24.60
CA LYS A 143 -0.80 -5.72 25.10
C LYS A 143 0.58 -5.05 24.91
N LYS A 144 1.67 -5.78 25.11
CA LYS A 144 3.03 -5.30 24.85
C LYS A 144 3.20 -4.88 23.38
N TYR A 145 2.77 -5.72 22.44
CA TYR A 145 2.90 -5.44 21.01
C TYR A 145 2.05 -4.24 20.57
N ILE A 146 0.84 -4.12 21.09
CA ILE A 146 -0.03 -2.95 20.87
C ILE A 146 0.64 -1.67 21.39
N SER A 147 1.18 -1.70 22.60
CA SER A 147 1.83 -0.52 23.21
C SER A 147 3.05 -0.08 22.41
N ILE A 148 3.85 -1.04 21.94
CA ILE A 148 5.03 -0.78 21.11
C ILE A 148 4.62 -0.19 19.77
N PHE A 149 3.60 -0.75 19.10
CA PHE A 149 3.07 -0.18 17.85
C PHE A 149 2.60 1.26 18.03
N LYS A 150 1.82 1.54 19.07
CA LYS A 150 1.34 2.90 19.35
C LYS A 150 2.50 3.89 19.51
N LYS A 151 3.58 3.49 20.16
CA LYS A 151 4.77 4.34 20.38
C LYS A 151 5.66 4.38 19.14
N ASP A 152 6.16 3.21 18.72
CA ASP A 152 7.27 3.10 17.78
C ASP A 152 6.82 2.97 16.32
N PHE A 153 5.50 3.07 16.05
CA PHE A 153 4.94 3.28 14.73
C PHE A 153 4.08 4.54 14.68
N PHE A 154 2.92 4.54 15.34
CA PHE A 154 1.92 5.60 15.19
C PHE A 154 2.48 6.97 15.62
N ALA A 155 2.98 7.07 16.85
CA ALA A 155 3.55 8.31 17.38
C ALA A 155 4.89 8.68 16.70
N LYS A 156 5.72 7.68 16.37
CA LYS A 156 7.02 7.89 15.71
C LYS A 156 6.87 8.59 14.37
N TRP A 157 6.03 8.05 13.49
CA TRP A 157 5.89 8.57 12.12
C TRP A 157 5.16 9.92 12.09
N ASP A 158 4.28 10.19 13.08
CA ASP A 158 3.69 11.52 13.27
C ASP A 158 4.74 12.54 13.74
N ALA A 159 5.52 12.19 14.75
CA ALA A 159 6.59 13.06 15.26
C ALA A 159 7.65 13.37 14.21
N ARG A 160 7.89 12.45 13.28
CA ARG A 160 8.79 12.64 12.14
C ARG A 160 8.19 13.45 10.99
N GLY A 161 6.89 13.77 11.06
CA GLY A 161 6.18 14.58 10.07
C GLY A 161 5.99 13.88 8.73
N THR A 162 5.86 12.54 8.71
CA THR A 162 5.65 11.77 7.48
C THR A 162 4.20 11.57 7.13
N TRP A 163 3.29 11.75 8.10
CA TRP A 163 1.85 11.70 7.87
C TRP A 163 1.36 13.03 7.27
N HIS A 164 0.62 12.95 6.17
CA HIS A 164 0.03 14.08 5.49
C HIS A 164 -1.44 13.84 5.20
N GLU A 165 -2.24 14.89 5.31
CA GLU A 165 -3.68 14.86 5.04
C GLU A 165 -4.06 15.94 4.02
N ASP A 166 -5.06 15.62 3.19
CA ASP A 166 -5.67 16.55 2.25
C ASP A 166 -7.16 16.22 2.13
N GLY A 167 -7.98 16.95 2.88
CA GLY A 167 -9.41 16.70 2.99
C GLY A 167 -9.73 15.27 3.46
N PRO A 168 -10.46 14.47 2.65
CA PRO A 168 -10.80 13.09 3.01
C PRO A 168 -9.65 12.09 2.81
N TYR A 169 -8.51 12.54 2.32
CA TYR A 169 -7.37 11.72 1.96
C TYR A 169 -6.23 11.87 2.96
N GLY A 170 -5.44 10.83 3.08
CA GLY A 170 -4.21 10.86 3.86
C GLY A 170 -3.23 9.79 3.40
N GLY A 171 -1.96 10.03 3.70
CA GLY A 171 -0.90 9.10 3.34
C GLY A 171 0.42 9.43 4.00
N TYR A 172 1.29 8.46 4.04
CA TYR A 172 2.65 8.60 4.53
C TYR A 172 3.60 8.97 3.40
N ALA A 173 4.60 9.78 3.74
CA ALA A 173 5.73 10.07 2.88
C ALA A 173 6.95 9.24 3.27
N VAL A 174 7.88 9.11 2.34
CA VAL A 174 9.19 8.53 2.60
C VAL A 174 9.89 9.31 3.72
N TRP A 175 10.52 8.59 4.62
CA TRP A 175 11.36 9.18 5.65
C TRP A 175 12.78 9.35 5.10
N ASP A 176 13.21 10.59 4.96
CA ASP A 176 14.53 10.93 4.41
C ASP A 176 15.61 11.06 5.50
N VAL A 177 15.57 10.22 6.50
CA VAL A 177 16.63 10.19 7.50
C VAL A 177 17.45 8.93 7.35
N PHE A 178 18.72 9.15 7.14
CA PHE A 178 19.70 8.11 6.96
C PHE A 178 20.73 8.18 8.07
N CYS A 179 21.25 7.03 8.46
CA CYS A 179 22.44 6.94 9.29
C CYS A 179 23.56 6.24 8.53
N THR A 180 24.79 6.50 8.95
CA THR A 180 25.94 5.73 8.48
C THR A 180 25.77 4.27 8.87
N LYS A 181 26.16 3.37 8.01
CA LYS A 181 26.05 1.92 8.20
C LYS A 181 26.47 1.48 9.60
N GLY A 182 25.52 0.91 10.32
CA GLY A 182 25.73 0.40 11.67
C GLY A 182 25.85 1.46 12.78
N ASP A 183 25.72 2.75 12.47
CA ASP A 183 25.83 3.83 13.45
C ASP A 183 24.63 4.77 13.42
N VAL A 184 23.61 4.43 14.19
CA VAL A 184 22.38 5.24 14.31
C VAL A 184 22.60 6.61 14.96
N THR A 185 23.75 6.86 15.59
CA THR A 185 24.05 8.18 16.16
C THR A 185 24.38 9.22 15.09
N THR A 186 24.67 8.77 13.87
CA THR A 186 24.93 9.63 12.71
C THR A 186 23.67 10.01 11.93
N TRP A 187 22.51 9.83 12.51
CA TRP A 187 21.21 10.10 11.91
C TRP A 187 21.09 11.51 11.36
N LYS A 188 20.76 11.65 10.07
CA LYS A 188 20.65 12.94 9.39
C LYS A 188 19.42 12.96 8.48
N LYS A 189 18.72 14.07 8.49
CA LYS A 189 17.81 14.38 7.39
C LYS A 189 18.63 14.62 6.13
N THR A 190 18.05 14.26 4.97
CA THR A 190 18.67 14.54 3.68
C THR A 190 19.10 16.00 3.62
N PRO A 191 20.37 16.30 3.37
CA PRO A 191 20.87 17.67 3.38
C PRO A 191 20.38 18.51 2.20
N ASN A 192 19.78 17.90 1.18
CA ASN A 192 19.26 18.60 0.00
C ASN A 192 17.79 18.17 -0.26
N PRO A 193 16.81 18.85 0.37
CA PRO A 193 15.38 18.56 0.18
C PRO A 193 14.88 18.79 -1.26
N GLU A 194 15.54 19.66 -2.04
CA GLU A 194 15.18 19.92 -3.44
C GLU A 194 15.61 18.77 -4.36
N ALA A 195 16.80 18.22 -4.13
CA ALA A 195 17.30 17.10 -4.92
C ALA A 195 16.69 15.76 -4.50
N ASN A 196 16.29 15.63 -3.22
CA ASN A 196 15.70 14.43 -2.67
C ASN A 196 14.51 14.78 -1.76
N PRO A 197 13.39 15.25 -2.34
CA PRO A 197 12.20 15.58 -1.56
C PRO A 197 11.57 14.33 -0.98
N GLN A 198 10.93 14.50 0.17
CA GLN A 198 10.04 13.46 0.71
C GLN A 198 8.92 13.18 -0.28
N LEU A 199 8.88 11.99 -0.85
CA LEU A 199 7.84 11.55 -1.76
C LEU A 199 6.75 10.76 -1.04
N SER A 200 5.53 10.87 -1.53
CA SER A 200 4.44 10.01 -1.07
C SER A 200 4.75 8.55 -1.37
N LEU A 201 4.42 7.66 -0.42
CA LEU A 201 4.66 6.23 -0.59
C LEU A 201 3.73 5.64 -1.67
N PRO A 202 4.17 4.60 -2.41
CA PRO A 202 3.30 3.79 -3.28
C PRO A 202 2.14 3.15 -2.51
N PHE A 203 1.06 2.80 -3.23
CA PHE A 203 -0.15 2.28 -2.59
C PHE A 203 0.10 1.02 -1.76
N ASN A 204 0.83 0.04 -2.28
CA ASN A 204 1.16 -1.17 -1.51
C ASN A 204 1.85 -0.87 -0.17
N LYS A 205 2.66 0.17 -0.12
CA LYS A 205 3.35 0.60 1.09
C LYS A 205 2.45 1.41 2.04
N GLN A 206 1.49 2.18 1.51
CA GLN A 206 0.46 2.84 2.29
C GLN A 206 -0.48 1.83 2.94
N ASP A 207 -0.83 0.79 2.19
CA ASP A 207 -1.81 -0.20 2.58
C ASP A 207 -1.32 -1.07 3.75
N ASP A 208 -0.02 -1.37 3.85
CA ASP A 208 0.56 -2.07 5.01
C ASP A 208 0.30 -1.30 6.31
N ALA A 209 0.47 0.02 6.30
CA ALA A 209 0.12 0.87 7.44
C ALA A 209 -1.40 0.89 7.69
N GLY A 210 -2.20 0.95 6.61
CA GLY A 210 -3.66 0.87 6.67
C GLY A 210 -4.16 -0.38 7.38
N VAL A 211 -3.60 -1.55 7.06
CA VAL A 211 -3.94 -2.84 7.69
C VAL A 211 -3.63 -2.82 9.20
N CYS A 212 -2.47 -2.30 9.58
CA CYS A 212 -2.12 -2.16 11.00
C CYS A 212 -3.15 -1.32 11.77
N LEU A 213 -3.56 -0.19 11.19
CA LEU A 213 -4.53 0.71 11.79
C LEU A 213 -5.93 0.08 11.89
N LEU A 214 -6.38 -0.66 10.87
CA LEU A 214 -7.64 -1.41 10.92
C LEU A 214 -7.65 -2.47 12.04
N ARG A 215 -6.57 -3.23 12.16
CA ARG A 215 -6.42 -4.23 13.23
C ARG A 215 -6.44 -3.58 14.60
N LEU A 216 -5.68 -2.48 14.77
CA LEU A 216 -5.66 -1.76 16.02
C LEU A 216 -7.04 -1.16 16.38
N TYR A 217 -7.79 -0.66 15.40
CA TYR A 217 -9.17 -0.23 15.61
C TYR A 217 -10.07 -1.37 16.08
N ARG A 218 -10.00 -2.54 15.43
CA ARG A 218 -10.79 -3.73 15.82
C ARG A 218 -10.46 -4.26 17.22
N ILE A 219 -9.23 -4.05 17.67
CA ILE A 219 -8.77 -4.42 19.01
C ILE A 219 -9.21 -3.41 20.07
N SER A 220 -9.02 -2.11 19.80
CA SER A 220 -9.15 -1.07 20.82
C SER A 220 -10.49 -0.32 20.78
N GLY A 221 -11.17 -0.30 19.63
CA GLY A 221 -12.35 0.54 19.39
C GLY A 221 -12.03 2.03 19.20
N GLU A 222 -10.76 2.45 19.26
CA GLU A 222 -10.36 3.85 19.16
C GLU A 222 -10.51 4.38 17.74
N THR A 223 -11.41 5.35 17.51
CA THR A 223 -11.80 5.84 16.18
C THR A 223 -10.66 6.50 15.42
N VAL A 224 -9.67 7.07 16.09
CA VAL A 224 -8.50 7.71 15.46
C VAL A 224 -7.78 6.77 14.49
N TYR A 225 -7.69 5.48 14.80
CA TYR A 225 -7.05 4.49 13.92
C TYR A 225 -7.91 4.19 12.70
N ARG A 226 -9.23 4.08 12.90
CA ARG A 226 -10.18 3.91 11.81
C ARG A 226 -10.19 5.10 10.86
N GLU A 227 -10.23 6.31 11.40
CA GLU A 227 -10.24 7.56 10.62
C GLU A 227 -8.98 7.70 9.78
N ARG A 228 -7.81 7.35 10.35
CA ARG A 228 -6.55 7.36 9.60
C ARG A 228 -6.53 6.29 8.50
N ALA A 229 -6.95 5.07 8.79
CA ALA A 229 -7.10 4.02 7.78
C ALA A 229 -8.09 4.43 6.68
N GLN A 230 -9.23 5.06 7.06
CA GLN A 230 -10.19 5.58 6.11
C GLN A 230 -9.55 6.58 5.14
N LYS A 231 -8.71 7.50 5.61
CA LYS A 231 -8.03 8.47 4.76
C LYS A 231 -7.05 7.79 3.79
N ILE A 232 -6.29 6.79 4.24
CA ILE A 232 -5.38 5.99 3.39
C ILE A 232 -6.18 5.31 2.26
N PHE A 233 -7.20 4.55 2.61
CA PHE A 233 -7.98 3.80 1.63
C PHE A 233 -8.86 4.70 0.75
N SER A 234 -9.33 5.85 1.26
CA SER A 234 -10.02 6.84 0.43
C SER A 234 -9.09 7.45 -0.61
N TYR A 235 -7.82 7.70 -0.25
CA TYR A 235 -6.82 8.14 -1.22
C TYR A 235 -6.61 7.06 -2.31
N ALA A 236 -6.36 5.81 -1.95
CA ALA A 236 -6.19 4.72 -2.90
C ALA A 236 -7.43 4.57 -3.82
N LYS A 237 -8.64 4.47 -3.25
CA LYS A 237 -9.88 4.38 -4.02
C LYS A 237 -10.11 5.59 -4.92
N SER A 238 -9.74 6.80 -4.46
CA SER A 238 -9.88 8.03 -5.25
C SER A 238 -9.06 8.01 -6.55
N ARG A 239 -8.04 7.20 -6.63
CA ARG A 239 -7.15 7.09 -7.80
C ARG A 239 -7.51 5.92 -8.73
N MET A 240 -8.36 5.00 -8.29
CA MET A 240 -8.86 3.94 -9.17
C MET A 240 -9.70 4.52 -10.30
N GLN A 241 -9.55 3.99 -11.49
CA GLN A 241 -10.36 4.29 -12.66
C GLN A 241 -11.40 3.19 -12.85
N LEU A 242 -12.63 3.56 -13.10
CA LEU A 242 -13.66 2.62 -13.52
C LEU A 242 -13.63 2.50 -15.05
N VAL A 243 -13.37 1.30 -15.54
CA VAL A 243 -13.43 0.95 -16.96
C VAL A 243 -14.51 -0.11 -17.10
N ASP A 244 -15.60 0.21 -17.81
CA ASP A 244 -16.79 -0.62 -17.86
C ASP A 244 -17.29 -1.00 -16.45
N ASP A 245 -16.99 -2.22 -15.98
CA ASP A 245 -17.40 -2.75 -14.70
C ASP A 245 -16.23 -3.27 -13.84
N TYR A 246 -15.02 -2.80 -14.09
CA TYR A 246 -13.82 -3.17 -13.35
C TYR A 246 -12.93 -1.95 -13.03
N TYR A 247 -12.05 -2.11 -12.03
CA TYR A 247 -11.09 -1.07 -11.66
C TYR A 247 -9.73 -1.27 -12.29
N VAL A 248 -9.11 -0.12 -12.66
CA VAL A 248 -7.71 -0.02 -13.08
C VAL A 248 -7.06 1.04 -12.23
N TRP A 249 -5.83 0.82 -11.76
CA TRP A 249 -5.09 1.82 -10.98
C TRP A 249 -3.60 1.76 -11.29
N ASN A 250 -2.92 2.85 -10.95
CA ASN A 250 -1.48 2.98 -11.08
C ASN A 250 -0.77 2.42 -9.84
N TYR A 251 0.51 2.07 -9.98
CA TYR A 251 1.36 1.64 -8.86
C TYR A 251 1.52 2.75 -7.82
N TRP A 252 1.66 3.98 -8.29
CA TRP A 252 1.85 5.17 -7.50
C TRP A 252 1.15 6.35 -8.18
N GLU A 253 0.66 7.29 -7.38
CA GLU A 253 0.20 8.58 -7.86
C GLU A 253 0.68 9.70 -6.95
N ALA A 254 0.83 10.89 -7.52
CA ALA A 254 1.18 12.07 -6.76
C ALA A 254 0.06 12.43 -5.78
N PHE A 255 0.44 12.71 -4.54
CA PHE A 255 -0.47 13.10 -3.46
C PHE A 255 -0.13 14.50 -2.93
N ARG A 256 1.12 14.91 -3.04
CA ARG A 256 1.66 16.15 -2.49
C ARG A 256 2.31 17.00 -3.59
N PRO A 257 2.38 18.34 -3.41
CA PRO A 257 3.11 19.20 -4.35
C PRO A 257 4.56 18.75 -4.59
N SER A 258 5.25 18.25 -3.57
CA SER A 258 6.61 17.73 -3.68
C SER A 258 6.79 16.55 -4.61
N ASP A 259 5.71 15.85 -4.95
CA ASP A 259 5.74 14.69 -5.86
C ASP A 259 5.86 15.08 -7.34
N VAL A 260 5.68 16.37 -7.66
CA VAL A 260 5.63 16.89 -9.02
C VAL A 260 6.68 17.99 -9.22
N ASP A 261 7.39 17.95 -10.34
CA ASP A 261 8.26 19.00 -10.81
C ASP A 261 7.51 19.76 -11.93
N THR A 262 6.91 20.90 -11.55
CA THR A 262 6.10 21.70 -12.48
C THR A 262 6.94 22.37 -13.57
N ASP A 263 8.20 22.69 -13.32
CA ASP A 263 9.09 23.33 -14.29
C ASP A 263 9.51 22.32 -15.37
N LYS A 264 9.81 21.09 -14.96
CA LYS A 264 10.20 20.02 -15.87
C LYS A 264 9.01 19.24 -16.45
N GLN A 265 7.79 19.55 -15.99
CA GLN A 265 6.57 18.83 -16.40
C GLN A 265 6.68 17.32 -16.21
N LEU A 266 7.15 16.87 -15.04
CA LEU A 266 7.30 15.46 -14.72
C LEU A 266 6.88 15.13 -13.27
N THR A 267 6.51 13.89 -13.04
CA THR A 267 6.37 13.33 -11.69
C THR A 267 7.71 12.80 -11.21
N ARG A 268 7.99 12.94 -9.91
CA ARG A 268 9.29 12.56 -9.34
C ARG A 268 9.42 11.04 -9.11
N LEU A 269 8.31 10.30 -9.14
CA LEU A 269 8.28 8.85 -9.13
C LEU A 269 7.45 8.35 -10.31
N TRP A 270 7.75 7.14 -10.77
CA TRP A 270 7.09 6.51 -11.90
C TRP A 270 5.59 6.29 -11.64
N MET A 271 4.76 6.81 -12.53
CA MET A 271 3.30 6.79 -12.43
C MET A 271 2.71 6.18 -13.69
N SER A 272 2.39 4.91 -13.64
CA SER A 272 1.72 4.19 -14.73
C SER A 272 0.89 3.04 -14.20
N VAL A 273 0.10 2.42 -15.08
CA VAL A 273 -0.72 1.25 -14.74
C VAL A 273 0.13 0.20 -14.04
N HIS A 274 -0.40 -0.33 -12.97
CA HIS A 274 0.31 -1.20 -12.06
C HIS A 274 0.80 -2.49 -12.75
N PRO A 275 2.11 -2.70 -12.91
CA PRO A 275 2.68 -3.86 -13.60
C PRO A 275 3.19 -4.95 -12.66
N TYR A 276 3.11 -4.71 -11.34
CA TYR A 276 3.75 -5.57 -10.32
C TYR A 276 2.72 -6.46 -9.62
N ARG A 277 2.51 -7.64 -10.16
CA ARG A 277 1.51 -8.61 -9.72
C ARG A 277 1.53 -8.94 -8.22
N ASN A 278 2.71 -9.09 -7.64
CA ASN A 278 2.87 -9.41 -6.22
C ASN A 278 2.52 -8.24 -5.30
N TYR A 279 2.74 -7.00 -5.73
CA TYR A 279 2.31 -5.82 -4.99
C TYR A 279 0.79 -5.69 -5.03
N GLN A 280 0.18 -5.92 -6.22
CA GLN A 280 -1.29 -5.93 -6.36
C GLN A 280 -1.95 -6.94 -5.42
N ALA A 281 -1.38 -8.14 -5.26
CA ALA A 281 -1.95 -9.13 -4.34
C ALA A 281 -1.96 -8.62 -2.89
N GLY A 282 -0.90 -7.93 -2.46
CA GLY A 282 -0.83 -7.26 -1.15
C GLY A 282 -1.87 -6.15 -1.00
N GLU A 283 -2.00 -5.28 -2.02
CA GLU A 283 -3.01 -4.21 -2.05
C GLU A 283 -4.44 -4.79 -1.97
N ILE A 284 -4.73 -5.86 -2.70
CA ILE A 284 -6.06 -6.50 -2.64
C ILE A 284 -6.30 -7.14 -1.27
N HIS A 285 -5.30 -7.71 -0.63
CA HIS A 285 -5.42 -8.18 0.74
C HIS A 285 -5.81 -7.04 1.69
N ALA A 286 -5.17 -5.88 1.58
CA ALA A 286 -5.47 -4.71 2.39
C ALA A 286 -6.88 -4.14 2.10
N ILE A 287 -7.29 -4.11 0.83
CA ILE A 287 -8.64 -3.69 0.44
C ILE A 287 -9.70 -4.64 1.03
N VAL A 288 -9.46 -5.95 1.01
CA VAL A 288 -10.33 -6.95 1.65
C VAL A 288 -10.44 -6.73 3.16
N GLU A 289 -9.33 -6.41 3.83
CA GLU A 289 -9.33 -6.06 5.26
C GLU A 289 -10.15 -4.78 5.52
N ALA A 290 -10.00 -3.75 4.67
CA ALA A 290 -10.77 -2.52 4.76
C ALA A 290 -12.27 -2.77 4.53
N TYR A 291 -12.63 -3.52 3.50
CA TYR A 291 -14.01 -3.93 3.22
C TYR A 291 -14.62 -4.69 4.39
N ASN A 292 -13.95 -5.70 4.90
CA ASN A 292 -14.41 -6.50 6.03
C ASN A 292 -14.61 -5.66 7.30
N THR A 293 -13.80 -4.61 7.50
CA THR A 293 -13.91 -3.68 8.63
C THR A 293 -14.98 -2.59 8.40
N GLY A 294 -15.58 -2.51 7.20
CA GLY A 294 -16.59 -1.50 6.85
C GLY A 294 -15.99 -0.13 6.53
N VAL A 295 -14.78 -0.09 6.01
CA VAL A 295 -14.04 1.14 5.72
C VAL A 295 -13.88 1.31 4.22
N VAL A 296 -14.38 2.43 3.68
CA VAL A 296 -14.19 2.93 2.31
C VAL A 296 -14.85 2.10 1.21
N PHE A 297 -14.63 0.79 1.18
CA PHE A 297 -15.10 -0.08 0.10
C PHE A 297 -16.45 -0.70 0.43
N ASP A 298 -17.33 -0.80 -0.58
CA ASP A 298 -18.61 -1.47 -0.51
C ASP A 298 -18.63 -2.76 -1.33
N GLN A 299 -19.78 -3.43 -1.36
CA GLN A 299 -19.98 -4.65 -2.10
C GLN A 299 -19.74 -4.47 -3.62
N LYS A 300 -20.15 -3.33 -4.16
CA LYS A 300 -19.97 -3.02 -5.58
C LYS A 300 -18.51 -2.80 -5.95
N ASP A 301 -17.72 -2.26 -5.03
CA ASP A 301 -16.28 -2.15 -5.21
C ASP A 301 -15.63 -3.53 -5.26
N MET A 302 -16.04 -4.45 -4.39
CA MET A 302 -15.52 -5.82 -4.39
C MET A 302 -15.88 -6.56 -5.68
N GLU A 303 -17.09 -6.39 -6.22
CA GLU A 303 -17.49 -6.92 -7.53
C GLU A 303 -16.58 -6.40 -8.66
N ARG A 304 -16.26 -5.11 -8.65
CA ARG A 304 -15.38 -4.49 -9.64
C ARG A 304 -13.94 -4.99 -9.54
N ILE A 305 -13.45 -5.20 -8.32
CA ILE A 305 -12.11 -5.78 -8.07
C ILE A 305 -12.06 -7.24 -8.54
N LEU A 306 -13.09 -8.03 -8.25
CA LEU A 306 -13.23 -9.39 -8.81
C LEU A 306 -13.20 -9.35 -10.34
N ASN A 307 -13.93 -8.43 -10.95
CA ASN A 307 -13.93 -8.26 -12.40
C ASN A 307 -12.57 -7.87 -12.95
N THR A 308 -11.80 -7.04 -12.24
CA THR A 308 -10.41 -6.74 -12.65
C THR A 308 -9.58 -8.02 -12.76
N ASN A 309 -9.60 -8.87 -11.75
CA ASN A 309 -8.83 -10.12 -11.78
C ASN A 309 -9.33 -11.09 -12.83
N LEU A 310 -10.65 -11.30 -12.91
CA LEU A 310 -11.25 -12.33 -13.77
C LEU A 310 -11.42 -11.90 -15.24
N LYS A 311 -11.68 -10.62 -15.51
CA LYS A 311 -11.92 -10.15 -16.89
C LYS A 311 -10.69 -9.53 -17.56
N THR A 312 -9.76 -9.00 -16.75
CA THR A 312 -8.59 -8.27 -17.27
C THR A 312 -7.31 -9.10 -17.20
N MET A 313 -7.08 -9.79 -16.10
CA MET A 313 -5.83 -10.49 -15.86
C MET A 313 -5.88 -11.98 -16.26
N TRP A 314 -6.99 -12.65 -16.00
CA TRP A 314 -7.16 -14.07 -16.28
C TRP A 314 -7.39 -14.34 -17.77
N ASN A 315 -6.82 -15.46 -18.29
CA ASN A 315 -7.02 -15.90 -19.68
C ASN A 315 -8.39 -16.55 -19.95
N GLY A 316 -9.24 -16.75 -18.93
CA GLY A 316 -10.55 -17.37 -19.04
C GLY A 316 -10.54 -18.91 -19.17
N ASP A 317 -9.38 -19.56 -19.14
CA ASP A 317 -9.24 -21.01 -19.27
C ASP A 317 -9.09 -21.67 -17.89
N LYS A 318 -10.14 -22.38 -17.45
CA LYS A 318 -10.13 -23.13 -16.17
C LYS A 318 -9.23 -24.35 -16.20
N THR A 319 -8.89 -24.88 -17.36
CA THR A 319 -8.04 -26.10 -17.47
C THR A 319 -6.55 -25.76 -17.46
N SER A 320 -6.20 -24.59 -17.93
CA SER A 320 -4.84 -24.05 -17.94
C SER A 320 -4.85 -22.56 -17.59
N PRO A 321 -5.22 -22.20 -16.36
CA PRO A 321 -5.39 -20.81 -15.99
C PRO A 321 -4.03 -20.09 -16.00
N LYS A 322 -4.04 -18.88 -16.59
CA LYS A 322 -2.88 -17.98 -16.67
C LYS A 322 -3.33 -16.57 -16.35
N PHE A 323 -2.46 -15.79 -15.71
CA PHE A 323 -2.73 -14.41 -15.35
C PHE A 323 -1.68 -13.46 -15.91
N ALA A 324 -2.16 -12.34 -16.40
CA ALA A 324 -1.31 -11.22 -16.80
C ALA A 324 -0.74 -10.50 -15.57
N ASN A 325 0.37 -9.77 -15.74
CA ASN A 325 1.01 -9.03 -14.67
C ASN A 325 0.29 -7.72 -14.34
N SER A 326 -0.38 -7.10 -15.31
CA SER A 326 -1.00 -5.79 -15.18
C SER A 326 -2.50 -5.89 -14.92
N ASN A 327 -3.04 -4.98 -14.13
CA ASN A 327 -4.48 -4.86 -13.84
C ASN A 327 -5.27 -4.16 -14.95
N ALA A 328 -4.68 -3.90 -16.12
CA ALA A 328 -5.36 -3.32 -17.26
C ALA A 328 -5.00 -4.01 -18.57
N LYS A 329 -5.99 -4.11 -19.46
CA LYS A 329 -5.76 -4.39 -20.88
C LYS A 329 -5.38 -3.07 -21.55
N LEU A 330 -4.14 -2.91 -21.97
CA LEU A 330 -3.66 -1.72 -22.66
C LEU A 330 -3.08 -2.05 -24.03
N PRO A 331 -3.24 -1.10 -24.94
CA PRO A 331 -4.27 -0.08 -25.02
C PRO A 331 -5.57 -0.69 -25.50
N ILE A 332 -6.66 -0.11 -25.04
CA ILE A 332 -7.98 -0.48 -25.51
C ILE A 332 -8.16 0.16 -26.90
N ASN A 333 -8.23 -0.64 -27.95
CA ASN A 333 -8.38 -0.19 -29.34
C ASN A 333 -7.32 0.84 -29.78
N PRO A 334 -6.04 0.45 -29.97
CA PRO A 334 -4.99 1.36 -30.40
C PRO A 334 -5.31 1.95 -31.79
N GLN A 335 -5.39 3.27 -31.86
CA GLN A 335 -5.75 3.99 -33.07
C GLN A 335 -4.53 4.53 -33.82
N THR A 336 -3.46 4.87 -33.10
CA THR A 336 -2.24 5.43 -33.70
C THR A 336 -1.11 4.40 -33.77
N PRO A 337 -0.07 4.61 -34.61
CA PRO A 337 1.12 3.76 -34.62
C PRO A 337 1.84 3.70 -33.26
N GLU A 338 1.86 4.81 -32.51
CA GLU A 338 2.47 4.92 -31.19
C GLU A 338 1.67 4.12 -30.17
N GLU A 339 0.34 4.19 -30.19
CA GLU A 339 -0.54 3.37 -29.36
C GLU A 339 -0.38 1.88 -29.68
N LYS A 340 -0.23 1.52 -30.96
CA LYS A 340 0.02 0.12 -31.39
C LYS A 340 1.35 -0.38 -30.85
N LYS A 341 2.42 0.42 -30.97
CA LYS A 341 3.73 0.09 -30.42
C LYS A 341 3.68 -0.06 -28.90
N ALA A 342 3.00 0.85 -28.22
CA ALA A 342 2.81 0.78 -26.77
C ALA A 342 1.97 -0.44 -26.36
N ALA A 343 0.96 -0.84 -27.19
CA ALA A 343 0.21 -2.07 -27.02
C ALA A 343 1.08 -3.31 -27.10
N GLU A 344 1.93 -3.35 -28.12
CA GLU A 344 2.83 -4.47 -28.35
C GLU A 344 3.86 -4.58 -27.21
N GLU A 345 4.39 -3.47 -26.75
CA GLU A 345 5.33 -3.41 -25.65
C GLU A 345 4.67 -3.80 -24.33
N HIS A 346 3.47 -3.32 -24.08
CA HIS A 346 2.66 -3.72 -22.93
C HIS A 346 2.27 -5.20 -22.99
N ALA A 347 1.84 -5.71 -24.15
CA ALA A 347 1.55 -7.13 -24.35
C ALA A 347 2.79 -8.00 -24.11
N LYS A 348 3.97 -7.53 -24.48
CA LYS A 348 5.25 -8.17 -24.22
C LYS A 348 5.57 -8.24 -22.71
N ASN A 349 5.34 -7.15 -22.00
CA ASN A 349 5.58 -7.02 -20.57
C ASN A 349 4.47 -7.67 -19.74
N ASN A 350 3.25 -7.72 -20.28
CA ASN A 350 2.06 -8.31 -19.67
C ASN A 350 1.80 -9.75 -20.13
N ALA A 351 2.76 -10.35 -20.82
CA ALA A 351 2.65 -11.75 -21.19
C ALA A 351 2.42 -12.62 -19.96
N TYR A 352 1.51 -13.57 -20.06
CA TYR A 352 1.31 -14.59 -19.04
C TYR A 352 2.64 -15.22 -18.66
N SER A 353 2.93 -15.30 -17.37
CA SER A 353 4.25 -15.77 -16.93
C SER A 353 4.59 -17.14 -17.50
N LYS A 354 5.80 -17.25 -18.06
CA LYS A 354 6.37 -18.51 -18.53
C LYS A 354 6.97 -19.26 -17.34
N GLY A 355 6.53 -20.50 -17.11
CA GLY A 355 7.07 -21.39 -16.08
C GLY A 355 6.20 -21.52 -14.82
N GLY A 356 6.56 -22.45 -13.93
CA GLY A 356 5.75 -22.99 -12.83
C GLY A 356 5.25 -22.05 -11.73
N THR A 357 5.39 -20.75 -11.89
CA THR A 357 4.87 -19.71 -10.98
C THR A 357 3.74 -18.90 -11.63
N GLN A 358 2.99 -19.50 -12.53
CA GLN A 358 1.94 -18.85 -13.34
C GLN A 358 0.90 -18.08 -12.53
N PHE A 359 0.78 -18.40 -11.24
CA PHE A 359 -0.22 -17.80 -10.37
C PHE A 359 0.34 -16.85 -9.33
N ALA A 360 1.65 -16.88 -9.04
CA ALA A 360 2.21 -16.14 -7.91
C ALA A 360 1.93 -14.64 -8.02
N GLY A 361 1.07 -14.13 -7.15
CA GLY A 361 0.64 -12.74 -7.05
C GLY A 361 -0.24 -12.21 -8.18
N CYS A 362 -0.61 -13.04 -9.17
CA CYS A 362 -1.52 -12.63 -10.25
C CYS A 362 -2.95 -13.08 -10.01
N LEU A 363 -3.15 -14.27 -9.46
CA LEU A 363 -4.42 -14.63 -8.84
C LEU A 363 -4.46 -13.94 -7.47
N TRP A 364 -5.49 -13.20 -7.20
CA TRP A 364 -5.66 -12.52 -5.92
C TRP A 364 -6.41 -13.44 -4.95
N GLU A 365 -5.68 -14.30 -4.26
CA GLU A 365 -6.22 -15.31 -3.33
C GLU A 365 -7.04 -14.73 -2.18
N ALA A 366 -6.79 -13.48 -1.80
CA ALA A 366 -7.61 -12.77 -0.82
C ALA A 366 -9.09 -12.65 -1.24
N LEU A 367 -9.40 -12.83 -2.53
CA LEU A 367 -10.75 -12.84 -3.08
C LEU A 367 -11.45 -14.21 -2.99
N CYS A 368 -10.77 -15.27 -2.55
CA CYS A 368 -11.37 -16.60 -2.37
C CYS A 368 -12.66 -16.62 -1.52
N PRO A 369 -12.80 -15.79 -0.47
CA PRO A 369 -14.05 -15.75 0.28
C PRO A 369 -15.26 -15.27 -0.52
N PHE A 370 -15.05 -14.58 -1.63
CA PHE A 370 -16.11 -13.86 -2.35
C PHE A 370 -16.57 -14.54 -3.66
N ASP A 371 -15.70 -15.32 -4.33
CA ASP A 371 -16.00 -15.85 -5.67
C ASP A 371 -15.58 -17.32 -5.84
N GLN A 372 -16.50 -18.12 -6.44
CA GLN A 372 -16.26 -19.54 -6.65
C GLN A 372 -15.22 -19.81 -7.73
N THR A 373 -15.13 -18.97 -8.77
CA THR A 373 -14.12 -19.16 -9.85
C THR A 373 -12.71 -18.94 -9.31
N ILE A 374 -12.53 -17.93 -8.46
CA ILE A 374 -11.25 -17.69 -7.77
C ILE A 374 -10.87 -18.91 -6.91
N ARG A 375 -11.83 -19.48 -6.16
CA ARG A 375 -11.61 -20.71 -5.36
C ARG A 375 -11.16 -21.88 -6.20
N ASP A 376 -11.86 -22.13 -7.32
CA ASP A 376 -11.56 -23.26 -8.21
C ASP A 376 -10.14 -23.14 -8.77
N ILE A 377 -9.74 -21.94 -9.20
CA ILE A 377 -8.41 -21.67 -9.74
C ILE A 377 -7.34 -21.76 -8.64
N TYR A 378 -7.62 -21.24 -7.44
CA TYR A 378 -6.68 -21.31 -6.32
C TYR A 378 -6.47 -22.75 -5.84
N ALA A 379 -7.52 -23.58 -5.82
CA ALA A 379 -7.40 -25.01 -5.54
C ALA A 379 -6.46 -25.72 -6.52
N LEU A 380 -6.52 -25.41 -7.81
CA LEU A 380 -5.58 -25.93 -8.81
C LEU A 380 -4.13 -25.51 -8.51
N GLN A 381 -3.91 -24.23 -8.16
CA GLN A 381 -2.59 -23.75 -7.77
C GLN A 381 -2.02 -24.51 -6.57
N LEU A 382 -2.83 -24.69 -5.52
CA LEU A 382 -2.42 -25.40 -4.30
C LEU A 382 -2.11 -26.88 -4.55
N ASN A 383 -2.78 -27.50 -5.53
CA ASN A 383 -2.54 -28.90 -5.90
C ASN A 383 -1.27 -29.09 -6.76
N THR A 384 -0.82 -28.08 -7.48
CA THR A 384 0.39 -28.12 -8.32
C THR A 384 1.66 -27.72 -7.59
N GLY A 385 1.54 -27.08 -6.43
CA GLY A 385 2.64 -26.59 -5.60
C GLY A 385 2.88 -27.43 -4.34
N LYS A 386 3.88 -27.05 -3.57
CA LYS A 386 4.10 -27.56 -2.21
C LYS A 386 3.15 -26.80 -1.26
N GLY A 387 1.85 -27.08 -1.37
CA GLY A 387 0.77 -26.27 -0.77
C GLY A 387 0.84 -26.05 0.75
N GLY A 388 1.49 -26.94 1.50
CA GLY A 388 1.73 -26.76 2.94
C GLY A 388 0.51 -26.21 3.71
N PHE A 389 0.76 -25.26 4.61
CA PHE A 389 -0.27 -24.63 5.45
C PHE A 389 -1.31 -23.83 4.68
N ALA A 390 -0.94 -23.20 3.56
CA ALA A 390 -1.88 -22.46 2.72
C ALA A 390 -2.99 -23.37 2.18
N LYS A 391 -2.65 -24.62 1.78
CA LYS A 391 -3.63 -25.63 1.35
C LYS A 391 -4.54 -26.03 2.50
N ASP A 392 -3.97 -26.33 3.65
CA ASP A 392 -4.75 -26.70 4.84
C ASP A 392 -5.70 -25.58 5.28
N TYR A 393 -5.25 -24.34 5.26
CA TYR A 393 -6.09 -23.18 5.58
C TYR A 393 -7.24 -23.03 4.57
N PHE A 394 -6.94 -23.13 3.29
CA PHE A 394 -7.95 -23.07 2.24
C PHE A 394 -9.01 -24.17 2.42
N GLU A 395 -8.61 -25.43 2.59
CA GLU A 395 -9.53 -26.57 2.73
C GLU A 395 -10.31 -26.54 4.05
N LYS A 396 -9.65 -26.22 5.16
CA LYS A 396 -10.24 -26.33 6.50
C LYS A 396 -10.91 -25.05 7.01
N VAL A 397 -10.61 -23.90 6.42
CA VAL A 397 -11.16 -22.60 6.83
C VAL A 397 -11.95 -21.95 5.69
N THR A 398 -11.31 -21.69 4.56
CA THR A 398 -11.93 -20.93 3.48
C THR A 398 -13.12 -21.67 2.84
N LEU A 399 -13.01 -22.98 2.63
CA LEU A 399 -14.09 -23.77 2.01
C LEU A 399 -15.26 -24.09 2.96
N LYS A 400 -15.15 -23.81 4.27
CA LYS A 400 -16.26 -24.07 5.22
C LYS A 400 -17.46 -23.14 5.02
N THR A 401 -17.24 -21.98 4.45
CA THR A 401 -18.31 -21.02 4.17
C THR A 401 -18.53 -20.87 2.67
N PRO A 402 -19.78 -20.82 2.19
CA PRO A 402 -20.05 -20.50 0.78
C PRO A 402 -19.40 -19.17 0.39
N PRO A 403 -18.98 -19.00 -0.88
CA PRO A 403 -18.49 -17.71 -1.34
C PRO A 403 -19.63 -16.70 -1.37
N GLY A 404 -19.34 -15.46 -1.03
CA GLY A 404 -20.32 -14.37 -1.05
C GLY A 404 -19.72 -13.06 -0.56
N LEU A 405 -20.40 -11.97 -0.91
CA LEU A 405 -19.94 -10.62 -0.62
C LEU A 405 -20.32 -10.11 0.78
N ALA A 406 -20.64 -11.00 1.73
CA ALA A 406 -20.87 -10.59 3.12
C ALA A 406 -19.55 -10.20 3.80
N ARG A 407 -19.57 -9.09 4.54
CA ARG A 407 -18.42 -8.65 5.34
C ARG A 407 -18.19 -9.55 6.54
N LYS A 408 -16.94 -9.71 6.95
CA LYS A 408 -16.58 -10.51 8.13
C LYS A 408 -17.06 -9.87 9.45
N TYR A 409 -16.93 -8.55 9.59
CA TYR A 409 -17.27 -7.82 10.81
C TYR A 409 -18.55 -7.01 10.58
N THR A 410 -19.71 -7.65 10.75
CA THR A 410 -21.03 -7.05 10.48
C THR A 410 -21.51 -6.10 11.56
N ASP A 411 -20.95 -6.19 12.75
CA ASP A 411 -21.21 -5.35 13.92
C ASP A 411 -20.48 -4.00 13.88
N LEU A 412 -19.46 -3.89 13.03
CA LEU A 412 -18.73 -2.63 12.89
C LEU A 412 -19.46 -1.64 11.98
N PRO A 413 -19.40 -0.33 12.30
CA PRO A 413 -20.01 0.70 11.49
C PRO A 413 -19.38 0.76 10.09
N VAL A 414 -20.20 1.14 9.11
CA VAL A 414 -19.78 1.26 7.70
C VAL A 414 -19.56 2.72 7.35
N THR A 415 -18.46 3.01 6.68
CA THR A 415 -18.16 4.32 6.10
C THR A 415 -17.67 4.13 4.68
N VAL A 416 -18.59 4.18 3.73
CA VAL A 416 -18.26 4.08 2.30
C VAL A 416 -17.73 5.44 1.83
N PHE A 417 -16.66 5.42 1.07
CA PHE A 417 -16.19 6.59 0.35
C PHE A 417 -16.82 6.60 -1.05
N GLU A 418 -17.83 7.43 -1.22
CA GLU A 418 -18.46 7.62 -2.53
C GLU A 418 -17.70 8.65 -3.34
N ARG A 419 -17.46 8.35 -4.60
CA ARG A 419 -17.00 9.33 -5.57
C ARG A 419 -17.64 9.05 -6.93
N PRO A 420 -17.89 10.10 -7.73
CA PRO A 420 -18.27 9.90 -9.12
C PRO A 420 -17.07 9.31 -9.88
N PHE A 421 -17.26 8.16 -10.49
CA PHE A 421 -16.30 7.59 -11.42
C PHE A 421 -16.57 8.10 -12.82
N SER A 422 -15.52 8.54 -13.49
CA SER A 422 -15.55 8.88 -14.91
C SER A 422 -15.04 7.70 -15.72
N SER A 423 -15.71 7.40 -16.82
CA SER A 423 -15.28 6.37 -17.78
C SER A 423 -14.19 6.85 -18.75
N VAL A 424 -13.65 8.05 -18.55
CA VAL A 424 -12.62 8.63 -19.42
C VAL A 424 -11.35 7.80 -19.36
N GLN A 425 -10.92 7.28 -20.50
CA GLN A 425 -9.76 6.41 -20.61
C GLN A 425 -8.50 7.13 -21.10
N SER A 426 -8.66 8.25 -21.81
CA SER A 426 -7.54 9.04 -22.32
C SER A 426 -6.77 9.79 -21.23
N ILE A 427 -7.41 10.12 -20.10
CA ILE A 427 -6.75 10.71 -18.92
C ILE A 427 -6.50 9.60 -17.89
N THR A 428 -5.23 9.34 -17.60
CA THR A 428 -4.83 8.35 -16.58
C THR A 428 -4.76 8.94 -15.19
N VAL A 429 -4.42 10.23 -15.07
CA VAL A 429 -4.38 10.95 -13.78
C VAL A 429 -5.00 12.32 -13.94
N ALA A 430 -5.81 12.72 -12.96
CA ALA A 430 -6.28 14.08 -12.77
C ALA A 430 -6.28 14.35 -11.26
N ALA A 431 -5.63 15.43 -10.81
CA ALA A 431 -5.56 15.76 -9.39
C ALA A 431 -5.38 17.26 -9.14
N VAL A 432 -5.86 17.71 -8.00
CA VAL A 432 -5.50 19.01 -7.40
C VAL A 432 -4.88 18.72 -6.03
N MET A 433 -3.71 19.27 -5.75
CA MET A 433 -2.93 18.96 -4.55
C MET A 433 -2.27 20.22 -3.96
N PRO A 434 -2.59 20.63 -2.75
CA PRO A 434 -3.71 20.17 -1.91
C PRO A 434 -5.07 20.59 -2.48
N GLN A 435 -6.15 19.99 -1.98
CA GLN A 435 -7.51 20.38 -2.39
C GLN A 435 -7.95 21.72 -1.79
N SER A 436 -7.34 22.15 -0.71
CA SER A 436 -7.51 23.51 -0.14
C SER A 436 -6.55 24.47 -0.82
N VAL A 437 -7.10 25.42 -1.55
CA VAL A 437 -6.36 26.36 -2.40
C VAL A 437 -6.38 27.75 -1.78
N SER A 438 -5.22 28.40 -1.71
CA SER A 438 -5.11 29.82 -1.36
C SER A 438 -3.88 30.44 -2.03
N LYS A 439 -3.80 31.78 -2.01
CA LYS A 439 -2.61 32.49 -2.51
C LYS A 439 -1.36 32.12 -1.72
N ALA A 440 -1.49 31.93 -0.41
CA ALA A 440 -0.39 31.56 0.48
C ALA A 440 0.03 30.08 0.31
N LYS A 441 -0.92 29.24 -0.12
CA LYS A 441 -0.72 27.79 -0.38
C LYS A 441 -1.36 27.42 -1.72
N PRO A 442 -0.68 27.73 -2.84
CA PRO A 442 -1.18 27.35 -4.15
C PRO A 442 -1.17 25.83 -4.30
N SER A 443 -2.16 25.32 -5.01
CA SER A 443 -2.25 23.91 -5.34
C SER A 443 -1.56 23.63 -6.66
N ILE A 444 -1.10 22.39 -6.84
CA ILE A 444 -0.72 21.89 -8.16
C ILE A 444 -1.94 21.26 -8.81
N VAL A 445 -2.30 21.73 -9.98
CA VAL A 445 -3.26 21.10 -10.89
C VAL A 445 -2.49 20.19 -11.82
N LEU A 446 -2.79 18.89 -11.78
CA LEU A 446 -2.07 17.84 -12.52
C LEU A 446 -3.01 17.11 -13.47
N CYS A 447 -2.55 16.86 -14.68
CA CYS A 447 -3.16 15.93 -15.63
C CYS A 447 -2.08 15.03 -16.23
N LYS A 448 -2.37 13.75 -16.41
CA LYS A 448 -1.59 12.84 -17.24
C LYS A 448 -2.50 12.18 -18.25
N ALA A 449 -2.11 12.27 -19.53
CA ALA A 449 -2.83 11.62 -20.61
C ALA A 449 -2.04 10.41 -21.13
N ARG A 450 -2.77 9.39 -21.54
CA ARG A 450 -2.22 8.16 -22.14
C ARG A 450 -1.86 8.36 -23.61
N ARG A 451 -2.57 9.22 -24.30
CA ARG A 451 -2.44 9.58 -25.71
C ARG A 451 -2.58 11.09 -25.88
N ASP A 452 -2.25 11.58 -27.05
CA ASP A 452 -2.48 12.99 -27.41
C ASP A 452 -3.97 13.32 -27.30
N VAL A 453 -4.26 14.40 -26.59
CA VAL A 453 -5.64 14.88 -26.37
C VAL A 453 -5.69 16.40 -26.49
N ASP A 454 -6.82 16.91 -26.94
CA ASP A 454 -7.22 18.29 -26.70
C ASP A 454 -7.82 18.35 -25.30
N LEU A 455 -7.17 19.10 -24.41
CA LEU A 455 -7.49 19.15 -22.98
C LEU A 455 -7.99 20.53 -22.59
N GLU A 456 -9.16 20.61 -21.99
CA GLU A 456 -9.59 21.77 -21.22
C GLU A 456 -9.56 21.44 -19.73
N ILE A 457 -8.96 22.31 -18.92
CA ILE A 457 -9.05 22.30 -17.47
C ILE A 457 -9.79 23.54 -17.04
N ALA A 458 -10.93 23.41 -16.37
CA ALA A 458 -11.79 24.51 -16.01
C ALA A 458 -12.34 24.37 -14.58
N VAL A 459 -12.67 25.50 -13.97
CA VAL A 459 -13.32 25.57 -12.66
C VAL A 459 -14.82 25.67 -12.86
N TYR A 460 -15.54 24.90 -12.05
CA TYR A 460 -17.01 24.84 -12.02
C TYR A 460 -17.54 25.14 -10.62
N SER A 461 -18.82 25.53 -10.56
CA SER A 461 -19.58 25.63 -9.31
C SER A 461 -19.54 24.31 -8.52
N ALA A 462 -19.83 24.36 -7.21
CA ALA A 462 -19.80 23.20 -6.32
C ALA A 462 -20.68 22.03 -6.81
N ASP A 463 -21.80 22.34 -7.47
CA ASP A 463 -22.71 21.34 -8.06
C ASP A 463 -22.25 20.86 -9.46
N GLY A 464 -21.19 21.42 -10.00
CA GLY A 464 -20.59 21.05 -11.29
C GLY A 464 -21.36 21.54 -12.53
N LYS A 465 -22.39 22.41 -12.38
CA LYS A 465 -23.26 22.82 -13.49
C LYS A 465 -22.74 24.04 -14.22
N GLU A 466 -22.27 25.05 -13.51
CA GLU A 466 -21.83 26.32 -14.08
C GLU A 466 -20.31 26.31 -14.27
N LYS A 467 -19.85 26.59 -15.49
CA LYS A 467 -18.43 26.83 -15.78
C LYS A 467 -18.07 28.26 -15.40
N ILE A 468 -17.22 28.41 -14.42
CA ILE A 468 -16.80 29.72 -13.90
C ILE A 468 -15.63 30.29 -14.71
N GLY A 469 -14.70 29.43 -15.13
CA GLY A 469 -13.60 29.86 -16.00
C GLY A 469 -12.62 28.75 -16.34
N VAL A 470 -11.71 29.07 -17.25
CA VAL A 470 -10.75 28.11 -17.82
C VAL A 470 -9.36 28.37 -17.23
N LEU A 471 -8.72 27.31 -16.73
CA LEU A 471 -7.34 27.34 -16.23
C LEU A 471 -6.33 26.95 -17.32
N PHE A 472 -6.71 26.05 -18.21
CA PHE A 472 -5.89 25.60 -19.32
C PHE A 472 -6.79 25.14 -20.48
N ASN A 473 -6.39 25.47 -21.70
CA ASN A 473 -7.00 24.95 -22.92
C ASN A 473 -5.89 24.77 -23.98
N GLY A 474 -5.68 23.53 -24.42
CA GLY A 474 -4.63 23.23 -25.39
C GLY A 474 -4.39 21.74 -25.57
N LYS A 475 -3.39 21.42 -26.39
CA LYS A 475 -2.99 20.03 -26.61
C LYS A 475 -2.09 19.54 -25.48
N LEU A 476 -2.33 18.31 -25.05
CA LEU A 476 -1.44 17.55 -24.17
C LEU A 476 -0.95 16.33 -24.95
N THR A 477 0.36 16.27 -25.18
CA THR A 477 1.01 15.09 -25.71
C THR A 477 1.00 14.00 -24.64
N GLY A 478 0.34 12.92 -24.92
CA GLY A 478 0.25 11.79 -24.02
C GLY A 478 1.46 10.89 -24.09
N GLY A 479 1.50 9.92 -23.19
CA GLY A 479 2.56 8.92 -23.19
C GLY A 479 2.32 7.80 -22.19
N THR A 480 2.87 6.63 -22.52
CA THR A 480 2.87 5.47 -21.62
C THR A 480 4.04 5.49 -20.63
N ASP A 481 5.02 6.38 -20.84
CA ASP A 481 6.10 6.59 -19.88
C ASP A 481 5.52 7.12 -18.56
N GLY A 482 5.90 6.48 -17.45
CA GLY A 482 5.40 6.81 -16.13
C GLY A 482 5.84 8.17 -15.59
N LEU A 483 6.88 8.79 -16.16
CA LEU A 483 7.44 10.05 -15.67
C LEU A 483 7.01 11.28 -16.48
N VAL A 484 6.72 11.12 -17.77
CA VAL A 484 6.42 12.18 -18.72
C VAL A 484 4.97 12.15 -19.22
N GLY A 485 4.62 13.09 -20.10
CA GLY A 485 3.26 13.20 -20.65
C GLY A 485 2.27 13.79 -19.66
N ILE A 486 2.72 14.74 -18.85
CA ILE A 486 1.90 15.44 -17.88
C ILE A 486 1.72 16.91 -18.25
N LYS A 487 0.62 17.50 -17.75
CA LYS A 487 0.43 18.95 -17.60
C LYS A 487 0.27 19.24 -16.13
N ALA A 488 1.18 20.02 -15.58
CA ALA A 488 1.16 20.44 -14.19
C ALA A 488 1.46 21.93 -14.08
N PHE A 489 0.73 22.65 -13.22
CA PHE A 489 0.95 24.06 -12.94
C PHE A 489 0.43 24.43 -11.56
N HIS A 490 1.00 25.51 -11.01
CA HIS A 490 0.51 26.09 -9.76
C HIS A 490 -0.77 26.89 -10.01
N TRP A 491 -1.73 26.74 -9.10
CA TRP A 491 -2.98 27.48 -9.11
C TRP A 491 -3.28 28.03 -7.71
N ASP A 492 -3.47 29.34 -7.61
CA ASP A 492 -3.68 30.08 -6.37
C ASP A 492 -5.16 30.42 -6.08
N GLY A 493 -6.08 29.84 -6.83
CA GLY A 493 -7.51 30.12 -6.72
C GLY A 493 -7.98 31.29 -7.61
N SER A 494 -7.14 31.78 -8.53
CA SER A 494 -7.52 32.83 -9.48
C SER A 494 -7.83 32.25 -10.87
N ILE A 495 -8.65 32.95 -11.63
CA ILE A 495 -8.91 32.69 -13.05
C ILE A 495 -8.57 33.97 -13.81
N GLY A 496 -7.46 33.98 -14.56
CA GLY A 496 -6.86 35.24 -15.07
C GLY A 496 -6.53 36.15 -13.88
N ASP A 497 -6.97 37.42 -13.95
CA ASP A 497 -6.77 38.41 -12.89
C ASP A 497 -7.86 38.35 -11.79
N ALA A 498 -8.91 37.57 -11.99
CA ALA A 498 -10.04 37.49 -11.05
C ALA A 498 -9.83 36.42 -10.00
N LYS A 499 -9.92 36.79 -8.72
CA LYS A 499 -9.94 35.86 -7.61
C LYS A 499 -11.31 35.21 -7.42
N LEU A 500 -11.33 33.91 -7.21
CA LEU A 500 -12.54 33.23 -6.74
C LEU A 500 -12.78 33.56 -5.27
N GLY A 501 -14.07 33.70 -4.92
CA GLY A 501 -14.48 33.84 -3.52
C GLY A 501 -14.25 32.55 -2.73
N LYS A 502 -14.22 32.67 -1.38
CA LYS A 502 -14.22 31.48 -0.51
C LYS A 502 -15.38 30.57 -0.82
N GLY A 503 -15.12 29.28 -0.84
CA GLY A 503 -16.17 28.28 -1.05
C GLY A 503 -15.69 27.05 -1.79
N SER A 504 -16.62 26.14 -1.94
CA SER A 504 -16.39 24.86 -2.63
C SER A 504 -16.59 25.02 -4.12
N TYR A 505 -15.72 24.42 -4.89
CA TYR A 505 -15.70 24.42 -6.35
C TYR A 505 -15.34 23.03 -6.85
N ARG A 506 -15.35 22.84 -8.20
CA ARG A 506 -14.82 21.65 -8.87
C ARG A 506 -13.83 22.06 -9.93
N VAL A 507 -12.71 21.38 -10.02
CA VAL A 507 -11.82 21.44 -11.18
C VAL A 507 -12.14 20.25 -12.06
N ARG A 508 -12.37 20.52 -13.35
CA ARG A 508 -12.76 19.52 -14.35
C ARG A 508 -11.77 19.50 -15.50
N TRP A 509 -11.34 18.29 -15.85
CA TRP A 509 -10.52 17.98 -17.03
C TRP A 509 -11.41 17.38 -18.09
N THR A 510 -11.61 18.09 -19.19
CA THR A 510 -12.49 17.68 -20.29
C THR A 510 -11.65 17.30 -21.51
N VAL A 511 -11.96 16.18 -22.12
CA VAL A 511 -11.36 15.64 -23.35
C VAL A 511 -12.45 15.05 -24.24
N SER A 512 -12.11 14.55 -25.43
CA SER A 512 -13.08 14.06 -26.42
C SER A 512 -13.93 12.87 -25.94
N ASP A 513 -13.40 12.03 -25.04
CA ASP A 513 -14.09 10.85 -24.51
C ASP A 513 -14.76 11.09 -23.14
N GLY A 514 -14.85 12.36 -22.69
CA GLY A 514 -15.58 12.74 -21.48
C GLY A 514 -14.81 13.69 -20.58
N TYR A 515 -15.08 13.59 -19.26
CA TYR A 515 -14.38 14.46 -18.28
C TYR A 515 -14.09 13.72 -16.97
N ARG A 516 -13.11 14.24 -16.24
CA ARG A 516 -12.83 13.96 -14.84
C ARG A 516 -12.99 15.22 -14.02
N GLU A 517 -13.40 15.11 -12.77
CA GLU A 517 -13.48 16.26 -11.88
C GLU A 517 -13.09 15.93 -10.44
N PHE A 518 -12.58 16.94 -9.75
CA PHE A 518 -12.24 16.88 -8.34
C PHE A 518 -12.79 18.10 -7.59
N PRO A 519 -13.31 17.87 -6.37
CA PRO A 519 -13.70 18.98 -5.50
C PRO A 519 -12.46 19.74 -5.02
N VAL A 520 -12.60 21.04 -4.85
CA VAL A 520 -11.60 21.92 -4.27
C VAL A 520 -12.26 22.93 -3.37
N GLU A 521 -11.53 23.44 -2.37
CA GLU A 521 -11.99 24.47 -1.44
C GLU A 521 -11.10 25.70 -1.56
N ILE A 522 -11.67 26.83 -1.90
CA ILE A 522 -10.96 28.12 -1.84
C ILE A 522 -11.09 28.66 -0.42
N THR A 523 -9.95 28.88 0.24
CA THR A 523 -9.91 29.22 1.68
C THR A 523 -9.64 30.69 1.98
N GLU A 524 -9.20 31.48 0.99
CA GLU A 524 -8.89 32.93 1.13
C GLU A 524 -9.62 33.78 0.09
#